data_fdfa55060ec43e316d1b33f6f4a882ae
#
_entry.id   fdfa55060ec43e316d1b33f6f4a882ae
#
_cell.length_a   1.000
_cell.length_b   1.000
_cell.length_c   1.000
_cell.angle_alpha   90.00
_cell.angle_beta   90.00
_cell.angle_gamma   90.00
#
_symmetry.space_group_name_H-M   'P 1'
#
loop_
_entity.id
_entity.type
_entity.pdbx_description
1 polymer ?
#
loop_
_entity_poly.entity_id
_entity_poly.type
_entity_poly.pdbx_seq_one_letter_code
_entity_poly.pdbx_strand_id
1 'polypeptide(L)'
;TNANPSPARTFGRAAGAPSTAAKREGITMSQFKIPVDLIMSQLAEASEQAQARARKGSEVLLEDLDTRIGATPYEVVYREDRVKLKYYRPQDKPRYKTPLLVVYALINRETMLDLQPGRSVVQTFLDHGLEVYMIDWGYPTRKDRFLGFDDHINGYMDNVVDFIRDRHGLPKINLMGICM
;
A
#
# COMPACT_ATOMS: atom_id res chain seq x y z
N THR A 1 -0.20 5.01 54.06
CA THR A 1 -1.19 4.47 54.99
C THR A 1 -2.57 4.55 54.37
N ASN A 2 -3.04 3.49 53.74
CA ASN A 2 -4.38 2.94 53.90
C ASN A 2 -4.51 1.75 52.92
N ALA A 3 -4.39 0.58 53.54
CA ALA A 3 -4.68 -0.68 52.91
C ALA A 3 -6.18 -0.88 52.95
N ASN A 4 -6.79 -1.31 51.83
CA ASN A 4 -8.18 -1.74 51.77
C ASN A 4 -8.19 -3.27 51.57
N PRO A 5 -8.78 -4.05 52.48
CA PRO A 5 -8.81 -5.51 52.37
C PRO A 5 -10.01 -5.96 51.53
N SER A 6 -9.73 -6.89 50.64
CA SER A 6 -10.68 -7.62 49.79
C SER A 6 -11.58 -8.56 50.61
N PRO A 7 -12.89 -8.70 50.35
CA PRO A 7 -13.75 -9.60 51.06
C PRO A 7 -13.63 -11.06 50.58
N ALA A 8 -13.51 -11.97 51.53
CA ALA A 8 -13.50 -13.42 51.34
C ALA A 8 -14.86 -13.92 50.81
N ARG A 9 -14.82 -14.72 49.76
CA ARG A 9 -15.98 -15.47 49.26
C ARG A 9 -16.18 -16.76 50.08
N THR A 10 -17.26 -16.81 50.83
CA THR A 10 -17.76 -18.01 51.49
C THR A 10 -18.36 -18.98 50.47
N PHE A 11 -17.86 -20.21 50.47
CA PHE A 11 -18.44 -21.33 49.73
C PHE A 11 -19.71 -21.82 50.43
N GLY A 12 -20.87 -21.54 49.83
CA GLY A 12 -22.14 -22.14 50.18
C GLY A 12 -22.26 -23.55 49.61
N ARG A 13 -22.53 -24.47 50.52
CA ARG A 13 -22.77 -25.89 50.27
C ARG A 13 -24.15 -26.04 49.63
N ALA A 14 -24.22 -26.43 48.34
CA ALA A 14 -25.48 -26.70 47.65
C ALA A 14 -25.94 -28.13 47.89
N ALA A 15 -27.21 -28.24 48.24
CA ALA A 15 -27.95 -29.45 48.51
C ALA A 15 -28.38 -30.16 47.23
N GLY A 16 -28.45 -31.51 47.32
CA GLY A 16 -29.35 -32.40 46.63
C GLY A 16 -29.61 -32.28 45.14
N ALA A 17 -28.97 -33.13 44.35
CA ALA A 17 -29.40 -33.43 42.99
C ALA A 17 -30.55 -34.44 42.98
N PRO A 18 -31.62 -34.21 42.21
CA PRO A 18 -32.59 -35.24 41.92
C PRO A 18 -32.07 -36.20 40.85
N SER A 19 -32.02 -37.47 41.18
CA SER A 19 -31.79 -38.59 40.28
C SER A 19 -32.96 -38.72 39.29
N THR A 20 -32.81 -38.23 38.10
CA THR A 20 -33.64 -38.64 36.97
C THR A 20 -32.82 -39.55 36.07
N ALA A 21 -33.08 -40.85 36.20
CA ALA A 21 -32.62 -41.86 35.26
C ALA A 21 -33.22 -41.60 33.89
N ALA A 22 -32.58 -40.78 33.06
CA ALA A 22 -32.90 -40.63 31.66
C ALA A 22 -32.49 -41.91 30.92
N LYS A 23 -33.49 -42.62 30.44
CA LYS A 23 -33.42 -43.79 29.56
C LYS A 23 -32.59 -43.40 28.36
N ARG A 24 -31.38 -43.90 28.27
CA ARG A 24 -30.53 -43.75 27.07
C ARG A 24 -31.17 -44.60 25.98
N GLU A 25 -31.98 -43.99 25.12
CA GLU A 25 -32.37 -44.59 23.86
C GLU A 25 -31.12 -44.64 22.98
N GLY A 26 -30.65 -45.84 22.70
CA GLY A 26 -29.52 -46.08 21.85
C GLY A 26 -29.81 -45.57 20.43
N ILE A 27 -29.12 -44.54 20.04
CA ILE A 27 -29.12 -44.09 18.65
C ILE A 27 -28.44 -45.19 17.84
N THR A 28 -29.24 -45.99 17.15
CA THR A 28 -28.77 -47.03 16.23
C THR A 28 -28.12 -46.34 15.02
N MET A 29 -26.87 -46.68 14.73
CA MET A 29 -26.07 -46.14 13.61
C MET A 29 -26.72 -46.27 12.22
N SER A 30 -27.85 -46.98 12.09
CA SER A 30 -28.59 -47.21 10.84
C SER A 30 -29.42 -45.99 10.39
N GLN A 31 -29.54 -44.92 11.18
CA GLN A 31 -30.32 -43.72 10.81
C GLN A 31 -29.49 -42.56 10.25
N PHE A 32 -28.17 -42.69 10.24
CA PHE A 32 -27.31 -41.68 9.61
C PHE A 32 -27.19 -41.99 8.08
N LYS A 33 -28.20 -41.64 7.34
CA LYS A 33 -28.09 -41.56 5.87
C LYS A 33 -27.27 -40.30 5.59
N ILE A 34 -26.00 -40.48 5.33
CA ILE A 34 -25.14 -39.40 4.78
C ILE A 34 -25.74 -39.05 3.41
N PRO A 35 -26.16 -37.81 3.18
CA PRO A 35 -26.68 -37.40 1.89
C PRO A 35 -25.54 -37.32 0.89
N VAL A 36 -25.19 -38.48 0.31
CA VAL A 36 -24.05 -38.60 -0.63
C VAL A 36 -24.26 -37.67 -1.81
N ASP A 37 -25.50 -37.51 -2.26
CA ASP A 37 -25.85 -36.62 -3.36
C ASP A 37 -25.53 -35.15 -3.05
N LEU A 38 -25.77 -34.70 -1.81
CA LEU A 38 -25.45 -33.35 -1.37
C LEU A 38 -23.93 -33.14 -1.28
N ILE A 39 -23.19 -34.14 -0.81
CA ILE A 39 -21.72 -34.07 -0.75
C ILE A 39 -21.14 -34.04 -2.15
N MET A 40 -21.66 -34.85 -3.06
CA MET A 40 -21.20 -34.91 -4.45
C MET A 40 -21.49 -33.61 -5.19
N SER A 41 -22.66 -32.99 -4.97
CA SER A 41 -22.97 -31.69 -5.59
C SER A 41 -22.07 -30.56 -5.06
N GLN A 42 -21.81 -30.52 -3.74
CA GLN A 42 -20.89 -29.55 -3.17
C GLN A 42 -19.45 -29.75 -3.66
N LEU A 43 -19.00 -30.99 -3.83
CA LEU A 43 -17.69 -31.29 -4.40
C LEU A 43 -17.60 -30.85 -5.87
N ALA A 44 -18.68 -31.07 -6.66
CA ALA A 44 -18.71 -30.62 -8.04
C ALA A 44 -18.64 -29.09 -8.15
N GLU A 45 -19.45 -28.36 -7.36
CA GLU A 45 -19.41 -26.90 -7.31
C GLU A 45 -18.06 -26.39 -6.86
N ALA A 46 -17.43 -26.99 -5.84
CA ALA A 46 -16.11 -26.60 -5.37
C ALA A 46 -15.03 -26.83 -6.44
N SER A 47 -15.15 -27.94 -7.22
CA SER A 47 -14.22 -28.23 -8.31
C SER A 47 -14.34 -27.24 -9.47
N GLU A 48 -15.57 -26.86 -9.84
CA GLU A 48 -15.83 -25.85 -10.88
C GLU A 48 -15.30 -24.47 -10.45
N GLN A 49 -15.52 -24.08 -9.19
CA GLN A 49 -14.97 -22.83 -8.65
C GLN A 49 -13.44 -22.84 -8.61
N ALA A 50 -12.82 -23.97 -8.25
CA ALA A 50 -11.37 -24.12 -8.27
C ALA A 50 -10.81 -24.02 -9.70
N GLN A 51 -11.47 -24.64 -10.67
CA GLN A 51 -11.07 -24.55 -12.07
C GLN A 51 -11.24 -23.13 -12.63
N ALA A 52 -12.35 -22.44 -12.29
CA ALA A 52 -12.57 -21.06 -12.69
C ALA A 52 -11.51 -20.11 -12.11
N ARG A 53 -11.12 -20.32 -10.85
CA ARG A 53 -10.02 -19.57 -10.21
C ARG A 53 -8.67 -19.86 -10.85
N ALA A 54 -8.40 -21.13 -11.18
CA ALA A 54 -7.16 -21.52 -11.84
C ALA A 54 -7.07 -20.94 -13.26
N ARG A 55 -8.18 -20.91 -14.03
CA ARG A 55 -8.23 -20.26 -15.35
C ARG A 55 -7.96 -18.75 -15.26
N LYS A 56 -8.64 -18.04 -14.34
CA LYS A 56 -8.37 -16.62 -14.10
C LYS A 56 -6.93 -16.36 -13.66
N GLY A 57 -6.39 -17.23 -12.81
CA GLY A 57 -4.99 -17.14 -12.40
C GLY A 57 -4.01 -17.35 -13.56
N SER A 58 -4.29 -18.30 -14.47
CA SER A 58 -3.46 -18.53 -15.64
C SER A 58 -3.59 -17.43 -16.69
N GLU A 59 -4.78 -16.83 -16.87
CA GLU A 59 -4.97 -15.67 -17.73
C GLU A 59 -4.12 -14.49 -17.24
N VAL A 60 -4.14 -14.19 -15.93
CA VAL A 60 -3.31 -13.13 -15.33
C VAL A 60 -1.81 -13.43 -15.44
N LEU A 61 -1.42 -14.70 -15.36
CA LEU A 61 0.00 -15.10 -15.52
C LEU A 61 0.46 -15.10 -16.99
N LEU A 62 -0.47 -15.25 -17.93
CA LEU A 62 -0.21 -15.23 -19.39
C LEU A 62 -0.41 -13.84 -20.00
N GLU A 63 -1.09 -12.91 -19.31
CA GLU A 63 -1.03 -11.50 -19.67
C GLU A 63 0.42 -11.05 -19.54
N ASP A 64 0.95 -10.51 -20.60
CA ASP A 64 2.28 -9.88 -20.64
C ASP A 64 2.21 -8.62 -19.75
N LEU A 65 2.29 -8.84 -18.42
CA LEU A 65 2.22 -7.78 -17.43
C LEU A 65 3.41 -6.86 -17.70
N ASP A 66 3.13 -5.68 -18.22
CA ASP A 66 4.15 -4.64 -18.34
C ASP A 66 4.68 -4.28 -16.94
N THR A 67 5.80 -4.91 -16.57
CA THR A 67 6.46 -4.75 -15.28
C THR A 67 7.39 -3.53 -15.23
N ARG A 68 7.37 -2.68 -16.26
CA ARG A 68 8.21 -1.47 -16.28
C ARG A 68 7.70 -0.46 -15.26
N ILE A 69 8.37 -0.42 -14.12
CA ILE A 69 8.11 0.56 -13.06
C ILE A 69 8.83 1.87 -13.43
N GLY A 70 8.16 3.02 -13.29
CA GLY A 70 8.74 4.32 -13.61
C GLY A 70 8.92 4.51 -15.11
N ALA A 71 7.94 4.05 -15.91
CA ALA A 71 8.02 4.04 -17.36
C ALA A 71 7.80 5.41 -18.02
N THR A 72 7.24 6.38 -17.30
CA THR A 72 7.05 7.74 -17.84
C THR A 72 8.40 8.40 -18.10
N PRO A 73 8.66 8.88 -19.31
CA PRO A 73 9.93 9.50 -19.66
C PRO A 73 10.23 10.73 -18.81
N TYR A 74 11.46 10.84 -18.33
CA TYR A 74 11.92 11.97 -17.52
C TYR A 74 13.35 12.37 -17.87
N GLU A 75 13.70 13.60 -17.52
CA GLU A 75 15.05 14.12 -17.52
C GLU A 75 15.53 14.37 -16.09
N VAL A 76 16.79 14.07 -15.79
CA VAL A 76 17.40 14.46 -14.49
C VAL A 76 18.01 15.84 -14.66
N VAL A 77 17.36 16.84 -14.09
CA VAL A 77 17.71 18.26 -14.28
C VAL A 77 18.56 18.85 -13.16
N TYR A 78 18.63 18.19 -12.01
CA TYR A 78 19.46 18.60 -10.88
C TYR A 78 19.96 17.37 -10.12
N ARG A 79 21.16 17.48 -9.54
CA ARG A 79 21.80 16.46 -8.72
C ARG A 79 22.55 17.12 -7.57
N GLU A 80 22.37 16.58 -6.38
CA GLU A 80 23.13 16.95 -5.20
C GLU A 80 23.36 15.68 -4.37
N ASP A 81 24.61 15.28 -4.19
CA ASP A 81 24.98 13.99 -3.60
C ASP A 81 24.24 12.81 -4.27
N ARG A 82 23.40 12.10 -3.51
CA ARG A 82 22.57 11.00 -4.02
C ARG A 82 21.22 11.46 -4.56
N VAL A 83 20.79 12.67 -4.18
CA VAL A 83 19.49 13.22 -4.55
C VAL A 83 19.48 13.61 -6.02
N LYS A 84 18.41 13.28 -6.71
CA LYS A 84 18.18 13.64 -8.10
C LYS A 84 16.81 14.30 -8.21
N LEU A 85 16.74 15.33 -9.03
CA LEU A 85 15.47 15.93 -9.43
C LEU A 85 15.10 15.46 -10.81
N LYS A 86 14.04 14.68 -10.90
CA LYS A 86 13.44 14.21 -12.14
C LYS A 86 12.44 15.26 -12.63
N TYR A 87 12.54 15.60 -13.91
CA TYR A 87 11.62 16.49 -14.60
C TYR A 87 10.83 15.70 -15.65
N TYR A 88 9.52 15.77 -15.55
CA TYR A 88 8.58 15.17 -16.47
C TYR A 88 7.86 16.27 -17.24
N ARG A 89 7.95 16.19 -18.54
CA ARG A 89 7.38 17.19 -19.45
C ARG A 89 6.06 16.68 -20.02
N PRO A 90 4.96 17.49 -20.01
CA PRO A 90 3.76 17.13 -20.75
C PRO A 90 4.06 17.08 -22.26
N GLN A 91 3.33 16.22 -22.99
CA GLN A 91 3.50 16.09 -24.46
C GLN A 91 3.11 17.38 -25.17
N ASP A 92 2.04 18.00 -24.72
CA ASP A 92 1.58 19.28 -25.23
C ASP A 92 2.19 20.46 -24.45
N LYS A 93 1.89 21.68 -24.92
CA LYS A 93 2.29 22.89 -24.21
C LYS A 93 1.72 22.89 -22.80
N PRO A 94 2.52 23.19 -21.76
CA PRO A 94 2.05 23.27 -20.41
C PRO A 94 0.82 24.20 -20.26
N ARG A 95 -0.21 23.70 -19.59
CA ARG A 95 -1.44 24.46 -19.35
C ARG A 95 -1.27 25.44 -18.20
N TYR A 96 -0.42 25.10 -17.25
CA TYR A 96 -0.17 25.89 -16.05
C TYR A 96 1.26 26.44 -16.07
N LYS A 97 1.41 27.70 -15.67
CA LYS A 97 2.73 28.37 -15.62
C LYS A 97 3.54 27.91 -14.40
N THR A 98 2.85 27.51 -13.33
CA THR A 98 3.48 27.12 -12.06
C THR A 98 3.66 25.61 -12.04
N PRO A 99 4.92 25.10 -12.03
CA PRO A 99 5.18 23.68 -11.98
C PRO A 99 4.80 23.06 -10.65
N LEU A 100 4.67 21.73 -10.64
CA LEU A 100 4.40 20.92 -9.45
C LEU A 100 5.66 20.18 -9.03
N LEU A 101 6.14 20.43 -7.82
CA LEU A 101 7.15 19.58 -7.18
C LEU A 101 6.45 18.53 -6.35
N VAL A 102 6.71 17.25 -6.64
CA VAL A 102 6.27 16.11 -5.86
C VAL A 102 7.40 15.64 -4.95
N VAL A 103 7.13 15.65 -3.66
CA VAL A 103 8.01 15.16 -2.60
C VAL A 103 7.43 13.86 -2.06
N TYR A 104 8.03 12.74 -2.44
CA TYR A 104 7.61 11.42 -1.99
C TYR A 104 8.38 10.97 -0.76
N ALA A 105 7.89 9.94 -0.07
CA ALA A 105 8.47 9.43 1.17
C ALA A 105 9.98 9.14 1.09
N LEU A 106 10.69 9.36 2.19
CA LEU A 106 12.13 9.07 2.32
C LEU A 106 12.44 7.57 2.32
N ILE A 107 11.50 6.74 2.79
CA ILE A 107 11.72 5.30 2.99
C ILE A 107 11.30 4.50 1.75
N ASN A 108 10.26 4.96 1.05
CA ASN A 108 9.72 4.29 -0.12
C ASN A 108 10.24 4.94 -1.42
N ARG A 109 9.95 4.29 -2.57
CA ARG A 109 10.44 4.77 -3.86
C ARG A 109 9.42 5.66 -4.53
N GLU A 110 9.89 6.74 -5.12
CA GLU A 110 9.12 7.70 -5.91
C GLU A 110 8.41 7.04 -7.12
N THR A 111 8.96 5.95 -7.60
CA THR A 111 8.36 5.13 -8.68
C THR A 111 6.99 4.54 -8.32
N MET A 112 6.60 4.55 -7.04
CA MET A 112 5.24 4.21 -6.63
C MET A 112 4.17 5.13 -7.23
N LEU A 113 4.55 6.33 -7.64
CA LEU A 113 3.66 7.26 -8.35
C LEU A 113 3.67 7.05 -9.87
N ASP A 114 4.51 6.16 -10.36
CA ASP A 114 4.64 5.80 -11.76
C ASP A 114 4.80 4.29 -11.92
N LEU A 115 3.78 3.54 -11.45
CA LEU A 115 3.86 2.08 -11.29
C LEU A 115 4.00 1.36 -12.63
N GLN A 116 3.15 1.71 -13.60
CA GLN A 116 3.14 1.07 -14.90
C GLN A 116 2.28 1.89 -15.88
N PRO A 117 2.39 1.67 -17.19
CA PRO A 117 1.52 2.28 -18.18
C PRO A 117 0.04 2.12 -17.83
N GLY A 118 -0.73 3.21 -17.88
CA GLY A 118 -2.14 3.25 -17.48
C GLY A 118 -2.41 3.29 -15.96
N ARG A 119 -1.37 3.17 -15.13
CA ARG A 119 -1.44 3.30 -13.65
C ARG A 119 -0.32 4.21 -13.14
N SER A 120 -0.26 5.41 -13.68
CA SER A 120 0.73 6.43 -13.34
C SER A 120 0.02 7.71 -12.90
N VAL A 121 0.29 8.15 -11.67
CA VAL A 121 -0.14 9.46 -11.17
C VAL A 121 0.61 10.57 -11.90
N VAL A 122 1.91 10.34 -12.17
CA VAL A 122 2.73 11.27 -12.94
C VAL A 122 2.12 11.50 -14.31
N GLN A 123 1.80 10.43 -15.06
CA GLN A 123 1.18 10.55 -16.37
C GLN A 123 -0.15 11.31 -16.31
N THR A 124 -0.96 11.04 -15.29
CA THR A 124 -2.22 11.77 -15.08
C THR A 124 -2.00 13.28 -14.94
N PHE A 125 -0.99 13.71 -14.21
CA PHE A 125 -0.66 15.14 -14.10
C PHE A 125 -0.20 15.73 -15.44
N LEU A 126 0.62 14.99 -16.17
CA LEU A 126 1.09 15.42 -17.50
C LEU A 126 -0.07 15.56 -18.50
N ASP A 127 -1.02 14.62 -18.52
CA ASP A 127 -2.21 14.64 -19.37
C ASP A 127 -3.12 15.83 -19.07
N HIS A 128 -3.08 16.33 -17.82
CA HIS A 128 -3.77 17.56 -17.42
C HIS A 128 -2.94 18.84 -17.69
N GLY A 129 -1.76 18.70 -18.28
CA GLY A 129 -0.91 19.81 -18.69
C GLY A 129 -0.06 20.44 -17.59
N LEU A 130 0.21 19.70 -16.50
CA LEU A 130 1.16 20.13 -15.48
C LEU A 130 2.58 19.73 -15.87
N GLU A 131 3.55 20.61 -15.61
CA GLU A 131 4.96 20.25 -15.54
C GLU A 131 5.25 19.68 -14.16
N VAL A 132 5.82 18.48 -14.11
CA VAL A 132 6.04 17.75 -12.86
C VAL A 132 7.53 17.59 -12.60
N TYR A 133 7.92 17.96 -11.39
CA TYR A 133 9.23 17.65 -10.81
C TYR A 133 9.04 16.63 -9.70
N MET A 134 9.98 15.69 -9.54
CA MET A 134 9.93 14.69 -8.49
C MET A 134 11.32 14.46 -7.90
N ILE A 135 11.39 14.52 -6.58
CA ILE A 135 12.63 14.20 -5.86
C ILE A 135 12.80 12.69 -5.79
N ASP A 136 13.92 12.21 -6.31
CA ASP A 136 14.47 10.88 -6.06
C ASP A 136 15.54 11.01 -4.98
N TRP A 137 15.24 10.59 -3.78
CA TRP A 137 16.16 10.66 -2.63
C TRP A 137 17.38 9.75 -2.76
N GLY A 138 17.39 8.85 -3.74
CA GLY A 138 18.42 7.84 -3.89
C GLY A 138 18.42 6.78 -2.79
N TYR A 139 19.45 5.92 -2.79
CA TYR A 139 19.63 4.94 -1.74
C TYR A 139 20.63 5.45 -0.71
N PRO A 140 20.32 5.44 0.59
CA PRO A 140 21.25 5.85 1.63
C PRO A 140 22.40 4.85 1.72
N THR A 141 23.60 5.37 1.91
CA THR A 141 24.84 4.63 2.12
C THR A 141 25.39 4.85 3.54
N ARG A 142 26.46 4.17 3.89
CA ARG A 142 27.11 4.41 5.18
C ARG A 142 27.63 5.84 5.36
N LYS A 143 27.88 6.55 4.27
CA LYS A 143 28.32 7.95 4.30
C LYS A 143 27.20 8.88 4.77
N ASP A 144 25.96 8.50 4.49
CA ASP A 144 24.76 9.29 4.78
C ASP A 144 24.23 9.12 6.22
N ARG A 145 24.93 8.32 7.05
CA ARG A 145 24.48 7.97 8.42
C ARG A 145 24.25 9.15 9.37
N PHE A 146 24.80 10.32 9.05
CA PHE A 146 24.67 11.53 9.84
C PHE A 146 23.62 12.51 9.28
N LEU A 147 23.07 12.22 8.09
CA LEU A 147 22.02 13.04 7.50
C LEU A 147 20.72 12.82 8.27
N GLY A 148 20.23 13.87 8.87
CA GLY A 148 18.96 13.89 9.59
C GLY A 148 17.80 14.34 8.71
N PHE A 149 16.64 14.46 9.33
CA PHE A 149 15.44 14.95 8.66
C PHE A 149 15.59 16.42 8.23
N ASP A 150 16.30 17.21 9.05
CA ASP A 150 16.59 18.62 8.79
C ASP A 150 17.39 18.80 7.50
N ASP A 151 18.42 17.98 7.28
CA ASP A 151 19.23 18.02 6.06
C ASP A 151 18.39 17.72 4.80
N HIS A 152 17.38 16.85 4.93
CA HIS A 152 16.50 16.54 3.81
C HIS A 152 15.50 17.66 3.50
N ILE A 153 14.99 18.34 4.52
CA ILE A 153 13.98 19.38 4.36
C ILE A 153 14.62 20.75 4.13
N ASN A 154 15.44 21.22 5.07
CA ASN A 154 16.05 22.54 5.02
C ASN A 154 17.36 22.58 4.20
N GLY A 155 17.82 21.44 3.72
CA GLY A 155 18.91 21.32 2.78
C GLY A 155 18.42 20.96 1.39
N TYR A 156 18.37 19.66 1.07
CA TYR A 156 18.09 19.21 -0.29
C TYR A 156 16.76 19.71 -0.88
N MET A 157 15.68 19.71 -0.09
CA MET A 157 14.38 20.14 -0.61
C MET A 157 14.38 21.66 -0.89
N ASP A 158 14.93 22.48 -0.03
CA ASP A 158 15.04 23.93 -0.25
C ASP A 158 15.89 24.23 -1.49
N ASN A 159 17.04 23.57 -1.66
CA ASN A 159 17.88 23.72 -2.84
C ASN A 159 17.13 23.34 -4.13
N VAL A 160 16.33 22.28 -4.08
CA VAL A 160 15.48 21.85 -5.22
C VAL A 160 14.39 22.88 -5.52
N VAL A 161 13.74 23.43 -4.49
CA VAL A 161 12.70 24.47 -4.65
C VAL A 161 13.31 25.72 -5.31
N ASP A 162 14.44 26.17 -4.83
CA ASP A 162 15.14 27.34 -5.39
C ASP A 162 15.59 27.09 -6.83
N PHE A 163 16.14 25.92 -7.13
CA PHE A 163 16.48 25.52 -8.50
C PHE A 163 15.27 25.61 -9.44
N ILE A 164 14.11 25.11 -9.02
CA ILE A 164 12.90 25.14 -9.86
C ILE A 164 12.40 26.58 -10.04
N ARG A 165 12.41 27.38 -8.97
CA ARG A 165 12.01 28.79 -9.02
C ARG A 165 12.87 29.58 -9.99
N ASP A 166 14.18 29.41 -9.91
CA ASP A 166 15.15 30.09 -10.79
C ASP A 166 14.98 29.65 -12.24
N ARG A 167 14.81 28.36 -12.48
CA ARG A 167 14.61 27.79 -13.84
C ARG A 167 13.39 28.36 -14.53
N HIS A 168 12.31 28.62 -13.78
CA HIS A 168 11.04 29.15 -14.30
C HIS A 168 10.88 30.66 -14.14
N GLY A 169 11.80 31.33 -13.44
CA GLY A 169 11.68 32.76 -13.12
C GLY A 169 10.44 33.06 -12.27
N LEU A 170 10.08 32.16 -11.34
CA LEU A 170 8.86 32.26 -10.53
C LEU A 170 9.17 32.46 -9.06
N PRO A 171 8.41 33.30 -8.34
CA PRO A 171 8.60 33.48 -6.89
C PRO A 171 8.06 32.29 -6.07
N LYS A 172 7.19 31.45 -6.65
CA LYS A 172 6.53 30.32 -5.99
C LYS A 172 6.35 29.14 -6.93
N ILE A 173 6.31 27.94 -6.38
CA ILE A 173 5.95 26.70 -7.06
C ILE A 173 4.84 25.99 -6.27
N ASN A 174 4.18 25.01 -6.89
CA ASN A 174 3.28 24.11 -6.20
C ASN A 174 4.09 22.95 -5.61
N LEU A 175 3.79 22.58 -4.36
CA LEU A 175 4.42 21.45 -3.70
C LEU A 175 3.34 20.45 -3.26
N MET A 176 3.59 19.17 -3.52
CA MET A 176 2.77 18.07 -3.06
C MET A 176 3.62 17.06 -2.30
N GLY A 177 3.38 16.95 -0.99
CA GLY A 177 4.00 15.94 -0.13
C GLY A 177 3.13 14.67 -0.10
N ILE A 178 3.77 13.50 -0.21
CA ILE A 178 3.10 12.21 -0.12
C ILE A 178 3.85 11.30 0.84
N CYS A 179 3.17 10.87 1.89
CA CYS A 179 3.66 9.85 2.83
C CYS A 179 5.04 10.20 3.42
N MET A 180 5.11 11.24 4.20
CA MET A 180 6.32 11.63 4.95
C MET A 180 6.32 10.98 6.33
#